data_4a8a81eb14b11a882f81e2f5ff124458
#
_entry.id   4a8a81eb14b11a882f81e2f5ff124458
#
_cell.length_a   1.000
_cell.length_b   1.000
_cell.length_c   1.000
_cell.angle_alpha   90.00
_cell.angle_beta   90.00
_cell.angle_gamma   90.00
#
_symmetry.space_group_name_H-M   'P 1'
#
loop_
_entity.id
_entity.type
_entity.pdbx_description
1 polymer ?
#
loop_
_entity_poly.entity_id
_entity_poly.type
_entity_poly.pdbx_seq_one_letter_code
_entity_poly.pdbx_strand_id
1 'polypeptide(L)'
;VSRGLGDVYKRQEYLERLNNSFQRELKMRYTVLGVHRDDMNLYIDNNDVKEFGSQGQQRSTALALKLAEAEIIRQKDETPIMILDDVLSELDAGRQRFVLNHIINSQVFITCCNINDVKELKNGKVWKVENGIFTEE
;
A
#
# COMPACT_ATOMS: atom_id res chain seq x y z
N VAL A 1 17.85 -21.08 4.90
CA VAL A 1 16.68 -21.34 4.04
C VAL A 1 17.11 -22.35 2.99
N SER A 2 16.60 -23.59 3.10
CA SER A 2 16.81 -24.63 2.10
C SER A 2 16.09 -24.20 0.81
N ARG A 3 16.84 -23.76 -0.20
CA ARG A 3 16.31 -23.54 -1.54
C ARG A 3 16.04 -24.88 -2.17
N GLY A 4 14.77 -25.27 -2.28
CA GLY A 4 14.37 -26.53 -2.92
C GLY A 4 14.70 -26.52 -4.43
N LEU A 5 14.84 -27.72 -5.01
CA LEU A 5 15.04 -27.93 -6.45
C LEU A 5 14.02 -27.17 -7.31
N GLY A 6 12.79 -27.01 -6.82
CA GLY A 6 11.74 -26.24 -7.49
C GLY A 6 12.06 -24.77 -7.73
N ASP A 7 12.86 -24.15 -6.86
CA ASP A 7 13.24 -22.74 -7.01
C ASP A 7 14.32 -22.55 -8.10
N VAL A 8 15.16 -23.58 -8.32
CA VAL A 8 16.19 -23.56 -9.38
C VAL A 8 15.53 -23.66 -10.76
N TYR A 9 14.54 -24.56 -10.92
CA TYR A 9 13.80 -24.69 -12.18
C TYR A 9 13.01 -23.42 -12.50
N LYS A 10 12.33 -22.84 -11.53
CA LYS A 10 11.62 -21.56 -11.71
C LYS A 10 12.55 -20.43 -12.14
N ARG A 11 13.78 -20.40 -11.58
CA ARG A 11 14.78 -19.40 -11.96
C ARG A 11 15.26 -19.59 -13.39
N GLN A 12 15.51 -20.83 -13.83
CA GLN A 12 15.93 -21.12 -15.20
C GLN A 12 14.82 -20.76 -16.20
N GLU A 13 13.59 -21.17 -15.94
CA GLU A 13 12.43 -20.82 -16.77
C GLU A 13 12.27 -19.28 -16.87
N TYR A 14 12.44 -18.56 -15.76
CA TYR A 14 12.34 -17.11 -15.76
C TYR A 14 13.44 -16.45 -16.59
N LEU A 15 14.68 -16.95 -16.52
CA LEU A 15 15.79 -16.46 -17.34
C LEU A 15 15.57 -16.72 -18.83
N GLU A 16 15.03 -17.88 -19.19
CA GLU A 16 14.67 -18.18 -20.59
C GLU A 16 13.59 -17.24 -21.12
N ARG A 17 12.57 -16.96 -20.31
CA ARG A 17 11.51 -16.01 -20.65
C ARG A 17 12.05 -14.59 -20.83
N LEU A 18 12.96 -14.13 -19.96
CA LEU A 18 13.64 -12.84 -20.09
C LEU A 18 14.44 -12.76 -21.41
N ASN A 19 15.24 -13.78 -21.73
CA ASN A 19 16.03 -13.80 -22.95
C ASN A 19 15.14 -13.78 -24.20
N ASN A 20 14.02 -14.50 -24.19
CA ASN A 20 13.07 -14.55 -25.30
C ASN A 20 12.29 -13.24 -25.47
N SER A 21 12.09 -12.47 -24.40
CA SER A 21 11.38 -11.18 -24.45
C SER A 21 12.26 -10.02 -24.91
N PHE A 22 13.60 -10.14 -24.80
CA PHE A 22 14.57 -9.06 -25.01
C PHE A 22 14.39 -8.30 -26.32
N GLN A 23 14.28 -9.01 -27.46
CA GLN A 23 14.09 -8.38 -28.77
C GLN A 23 12.77 -7.61 -28.89
N ARG A 24 11.73 -8.09 -28.22
CA ARG A 24 10.43 -7.42 -28.15
C ARG A 24 10.50 -6.17 -27.30
N GLU A 25 11.20 -6.22 -26.17
CA GLU A 25 11.41 -5.09 -25.25
C GLU A 25 12.20 -3.98 -25.91
N LEU A 26 13.25 -4.31 -26.65
CA LEU A 26 14.00 -3.33 -27.45
C LEU A 26 13.12 -2.57 -28.45
N LYS A 27 12.24 -3.28 -29.15
CA LYS A 27 11.30 -2.66 -30.11
C LYS A 27 10.27 -1.78 -29.43
N MET A 28 9.76 -2.23 -28.27
CA MET A 28 8.70 -1.54 -27.52
C MET A 28 9.24 -0.41 -26.64
N ARG A 29 10.56 -0.38 -26.36
CA ARG A 29 11.22 0.58 -25.49
C ARG A 29 10.73 0.56 -24.03
N TYR A 30 10.18 -0.58 -23.59
CA TYR A 30 9.82 -0.81 -22.19
C TYR A 30 9.92 -2.30 -21.85
N THR A 31 10.11 -2.60 -20.57
CA THR A 31 10.25 -3.97 -20.05
C THR A 31 8.88 -4.65 -20.02
N VAL A 32 8.78 -5.83 -20.64
CA VAL A 32 7.53 -6.63 -20.75
C VAL A 32 7.42 -7.64 -19.62
N LEU A 33 8.55 -8.16 -19.13
CA LEU A 33 8.65 -9.13 -18.05
C LEU A 33 9.33 -8.53 -16.82
N GLY A 34 8.86 -8.90 -15.63
CA GLY A 34 9.45 -8.48 -14.36
C GLY A 34 8.40 -8.33 -13.27
N VAL A 35 8.83 -8.27 -12.02
CA VAL A 35 7.96 -8.13 -10.85
C VAL A 35 7.01 -6.93 -10.90
N HIS A 36 7.37 -5.88 -11.64
CA HIS A 36 6.52 -4.72 -11.88
C HIS A 36 5.31 -5.00 -12.79
N ARG A 37 5.26 -6.20 -13.41
CA ARG A 37 4.15 -6.71 -14.23
C ARG A 37 3.35 -7.80 -13.54
N ASP A 38 3.85 -8.29 -12.41
CA ASP A 38 3.15 -9.29 -11.64
C ASP A 38 1.91 -8.66 -10.97
N ASP A 39 0.83 -9.41 -10.91
CA ASP A 39 -0.39 -9.02 -10.20
C ASP A 39 -0.52 -9.89 -8.95
N MET A 40 -1.17 -9.35 -7.93
CA MET A 40 -1.41 -10.05 -6.67
C MET A 40 -2.91 -10.28 -6.51
N ASN A 41 -3.31 -11.54 -6.48
CA ASN A 41 -4.70 -11.89 -6.19
C ASN A 41 -4.89 -11.99 -4.69
N LEU A 42 -5.83 -11.22 -4.17
CA LEU A 42 -6.15 -11.14 -2.75
C LEU A 42 -7.54 -11.69 -2.52
N TYR A 43 -7.68 -12.53 -1.50
CA TYR A 43 -8.94 -13.24 -1.21
C TYR A 43 -9.43 -12.90 0.20
N ILE A 44 -10.74 -12.69 0.34
CA ILE A 44 -11.46 -12.64 1.61
C ILE A 44 -12.51 -13.74 1.55
N ASP A 45 -12.48 -14.68 2.50
CA ASP A 45 -13.40 -15.83 2.55
C ASP A 45 -13.48 -16.61 1.22
N ASN A 46 -12.31 -16.84 0.59
CA ASN A 46 -12.14 -17.48 -0.71
C ASN A 46 -12.72 -16.73 -1.92
N ASN A 47 -13.19 -15.51 -1.76
CA ASN A 47 -13.65 -14.65 -2.86
C ASN A 47 -12.54 -13.66 -3.24
N ASP A 48 -12.27 -13.55 -4.54
CA ASP A 48 -11.33 -12.56 -5.06
C ASP A 48 -11.83 -11.15 -4.76
N VAL A 49 -11.00 -10.36 -4.07
CA VAL A 49 -11.37 -9.01 -3.61
C VAL A 49 -11.55 -8.06 -4.78
N LYS A 50 -10.79 -8.24 -5.86
CA LYS A 50 -10.83 -7.37 -7.03
C LYS A 50 -12.14 -7.54 -7.82
N GLU A 51 -12.64 -8.78 -7.91
CA GLU A 51 -13.83 -9.11 -8.68
C GLU A 51 -15.13 -9.06 -7.84
N PHE A 52 -15.08 -9.57 -6.61
CA PHE A 52 -16.25 -9.81 -5.78
C PHE A 52 -16.29 -8.97 -4.49
N GLY A 53 -15.21 -8.28 -4.17
CA GLY A 53 -15.13 -7.46 -2.97
C GLY A 53 -16.02 -6.22 -3.06
N SER A 54 -16.73 -5.89 -1.96
CA SER A 54 -17.36 -4.58 -1.83
C SER A 54 -16.31 -3.46 -1.88
N GLN A 55 -16.72 -2.23 -2.22
CA GLN A 55 -15.80 -1.08 -2.23
C GLN A 55 -15.05 -0.93 -0.90
N GLY A 56 -15.74 -1.10 0.23
CA GLY A 56 -15.13 -1.05 1.56
C GLY A 56 -14.10 -2.15 1.79
N GLN A 57 -14.34 -3.38 1.28
CA GLN A 57 -13.37 -4.47 1.34
C GLN A 57 -12.15 -4.20 0.46
N GLN A 58 -12.34 -3.73 -0.77
CA GLN A 58 -11.24 -3.38 -1.69
C GLN A 58 -10.34 -2.29 -1.10
N ARG A 59 -10.93 -1.20 -0.58
CA ARG A 59 -10.21 -0.10 0.08
C ARG A 59 -9.47 -0.54 1.34
N SER A 60 -10.13 -1.31 2.20
CA SER A 60 -9.50 -1.85 3.41
C SER A 60 -8.34 -2.78 3.09
N THR A 61 -8.46 -3.58 2.04
CA THR A 61 -7.38 -4.47 1.58
C THR A 61 -6.19 -3.67 1.04
N ALA A 62 -6.44 -2.66 0.21
CA ALA A 62 -5.39 -1.78 -0.29
C ALA A 62 -4.66 -1.05 0.85
N LEU A 63 -5.41 -0.55 1.84
CA LEU A 63 -4.84 0.10 3.02
C LEU A 63 -4.01 -0.87 3.86
N ALA A 64 -4.50 -2.09 4.09
CA ALA A 64 -3.76 -3.13 4.82
C ALA A 64 -2.42 -3.47 4.14
N LEU A 65 -2.39 -3.54 2.81
CA LEU A 65 -1.14 -3.73 2.05
C LEU A 65 -0.18 -2.56 2.23
N LYS A 66 -0.66 -1.32 2.22
CA LYS A 66 0.17 -0.14 2.44
C LYS A 66 0.73 -0.07 3.87
N LEU A 67 -0.04 -0.46 4.86
CA LEU A 67 0.44 -0.57 6.24
C LEU A 67 1.50 -1.69 6.38
N ALA A 68 1.30 -2.82 5.71
CA ALA A 68 2.28 -3.91 5.68
C ALA A 68 3.59 -3.50 4.98
N GLU A 69 3.51 -2.74 3.88
CA GLU A 69 4.68 -2.17 3.20
C GLU A 69 5.46 -1.23 4.12
N ALA A 70 4.78 -0.34 4.84
CA ALA A 70 5.40 0.54 5.82
C ALA A 70 6.08 -0.24 6.95
N GLU A 71 5.49 -1.36 7.40
CA GLU A 71 6.08 -2.22 8.41
C GLU A 71 7.35 -2.94 7.92
N ILE A 72 7.37 -3.40 6.68
CA ILE A 72 8.56 -3.99 6.05
C ILE A 72 9.71 -2.96 5.97
N ILE A 73 9.41 -1.70 5.66
CA ILE A 73 10.40 -0.62 5.63
C ILE A 73 10.97 -0.38 7.03
N ARG A 74 10.11 -0.33 8.07
CA ARG A 74 10.55 -0.16 9.46
C ARG A 74 11.48 -1.28 9.95
N GLN A 75 11.25 -2.51 9.51
CA GLN A 75 12.13 -3.64 9.86
C GLN A 75 13.55 -3.50 9.31
N LYS A 76 13.79 -2.57 8.40
CA LYS A 76 15.12 -2.24 7.86
C LYS A 76 15.76 -1.01 8.53
N ASP A 77 15.28 -0.62 9.72
CA ASP A 77 15.68 0.58 10.45
C ASP A 77 15.44 1.89 9.67
N GLU A 78 14.51 1.87 8.71
CA GLU A 78 14.08 3.06 7.98
C GLU A 78 12.73 3.53 8.50
N THR A 79 12.54 4.85 8.59
CA THR A 79 11.26 5.42 9.02
C THR A 79 10.50 5.94 7.80
N PRO A 80 9.44 5.26 7.34
CA PRO A 80 8.66 5.71 6.20
C PRO A 80 7.85 6.96 6.55
N ILE A 81 7.74 7.88 5.57
CA ILE A 81 6.75 8.96 5.61
C ILE A 81 5.47 8.44 4.97
N MET A 82 4.36 8.51 5.69
CA MET A 82 3.05 8.05 5.21
C MET A 82 2.18 9.25 4.83
N ILE A 83 1.47 9.12 3.73
CA ILE A 83 0.48 10.11 3.28
C ILE A 83 -0.87 9.38 3.16
N LEU A 84 -1.85 9.80 3.94
CA LEU A 84 -3.21 9.28 3.96
C LEU A 84 -4.15 10.38 3.46
N ASP A 85 -4.52 10.30 2.17
CA ASP A 85 -5.35 11.30 1.52
C ASP A 85 -6.82 10.86 1.55
N ASP A 86 -7.62 11.53 2.39
CA ASP A 86 -9.06 11.30 2.64
C ASP A 86 -9.44 9.84 2.97
N VAL A 87 -8.47 9.05 3.48
CA VAL A 87 -8.67 7.61 3.73
C VAL A 87 -9.61 7.37 4.90
N LEU A 88 -9.56 8.23 5.93
CA LEU A 88 -10.29 8.01 7.18
C LEU A 88 -11.80 8.22 7.02
N SER A 89 -12.23 9.13 6.16
CA SER A 89 -13.65 9.42 5.91
C SER A 89 -14.44 8.22 5.40
N GLU A 90 -13.76 7.26 4.76
CA GLU A 90 -14.35 6.08 4.15
C GLU A 90 -14.35 4.83 5.06
N LEU A 91 -13.80 4.96 6.25
CA LEU A 91 -13.66 3.87 7.21
C LEU A 91 -14.66 4.01 8.36
N ASP A 92 -15.16 2.86 8.84
CA ASP A 92 -15.85 2.82 10.12
C ASP A 92 -14.91 3.11 11.29
N ALA A 93 -15.47 3.50 12.44
CA ALA A 93 -14.70 3.89 13.63
C ALA A 93 -13.72 2.81 14.13
N GLY A 94 -14.03 1.53 13.93
CA GLY A 94 -13.14 0.43 14.29
C GLY A 94 -11.88 0.38 13.42
N ARG A 95 -12.07 0.52 12.10
CA ARG A 95 -10.98 0.55 11.13
C ARG A 95 -10.15 1.83 11.23
N GLN A 96 -10.79 2.99 11.43
CA GLN A 96 -10.08 4.25 11.71
C GLN A 96 -9.12 4.09 12.88
N ARG A 97 -9.60 3.57 14.00
CA ARG A 97 -8.80 3.31 15.20
C ARG A 97 -7.65 2.34 14.96
N PHE A 98 -7.90 1.28 14.19
CA PHE A 98 -6.85 0.35 13.80
C PHE A 98 -5.73 1.05 13.01
N VAL A 99 -6.07 1.84 12.00
CA VAL A 99 -5.10 2.60 11.19
C VAL A 99 -4.30 3.56 12.07
N LEU A 100 -4.99 4.38 12.85
CA LEU A 100 -4.37 5.38 13.71
C LEU A 100 -3.39 4.75 14.70
N ASN A 101 -3.70 3.58 15.25
CA ASN A 101 -2.79 2.85 16.15
C ASN A 101 -1.54 2.30 15.45
N HIS A 102 -1.62 1.99 14.16
CA HIS A 102 -0.48 1.44 13.41
C HIS A 102 0.47 2.49 12.85
N ILE A 103 0.05 3.76 12.81
CA ILE A 103 0.86 4.87 12.28
C ILE A 103 1.61 5.66 13.36
N ILE A 104 1.38 5.38 14.65
CA ILE A 104 1.88 6.19 15.79
C ILE A 104 3.41 6.43 15.77
N ASN A 105 4.18 5.49 15.24
CA ASN A 105 5.65 5.56 15.21
C ASN A 105 6.21 6.02 13.86
N SER A 106 5.42 6.71 13.05
CA SER A 106 5.82 7.22 11.74
C SER A 106 5.50 8.70 11.61
N GLN A 107 6.21 9.41 10.74
CA GLN A 107 5.75 10.72 10.29
C GLN A 107 4.60 10.52 9.32
N VAL A 108 3.44 11.07 9.63
CA VAL A 108 2.22 10.88 8.84
C VAL A 108 1.60 12.22 8.49
N PHE A 109 1.21 12.37 7.24
CA PHE A 109 0.36 13.46 6.77
C PHE A 109 -1.02 12.88 6.47
N ILE A 110 -2.05 13.47 7.06
CA ILE A 110 -3.43 13.03 6.90
C ILE A 110 -4.25 14.20 6.37
N THR A 111 -4.92 14.01 5.25
CA THR A 111 -5.97 14.93 4.82
C THR A 111 -7.33 14.36 5.19
N CYS A 112 -8.23 15.21 5.66
CA CYS A 112 -9.62 14.85 5.96
C CYS A 112 -10.55 16.06 5.81
N CYS A 113 -11.81 15.81 5.52
CA CYS A 113 -12.82 16.87 5.44
C CYS A 113 -13.42 17.19 6.82
N ASN A 114 -13.29 16.28 7.78
CA ASN A 114 -13.87 16.43 9.11
C ASN A 114 -12.82 16.22 10.19
N ILE A 115 -12.61 17.22 11.03
CA ILE A 115 -11.68 17.15 12.16
C ILE A 115 -12.00 16.01 13.15
N ASN A 116 -13.26 15.58 13.22
CA ASN A 116 -13.65 14.49 14.09
C ASN A 116 -12.99 13.16 13.74
N ASP A 117 -12.58 12.96 12.47
CA ASP A 117 -11.93 11.74 11.99
C ASP A 117 -10.51 11.58 12.58
N VAL A 118 -9.90 12.68 13.02
CA VAL A 118 -8.55 12.70 13.57
C VAL A 118 -8.48 13.11 15.06
N LYS A 119 -9.63 13.34 15.71
CA LYS A 119 -9.68 13.76 17.14
C LYS A 119 -9.01 12.78 18.11
N GLU A 120 -8.91 11.50 17.77
CA GLU A 120 -8.24 10.49 18.59
C GLU A 120 -6.71 10.58 18.50
N LEU A 121 -6.17 11.34 17.54
CA LEU A 121 -4.73 11.61 17.45
C LEU A 121 -4.32 12.64 18.50
N LYS A 122 -3.74 12.14 19.60
CA LYS A 122 -3.31 12.98 20.72
C LYS A 122 -2.05 13.81 20.44
N ASN A 123 -1.27 13.43 19.46
CA ASN A 123 0.03 14.02 19.14
C ASN A 123 0.08 14.35 17.65
N GLY A 124 0.00 15.63 17.32
CA GLY A 124 0.08 16.09 15.93
C GLY A 124 -0.24 17.57 15.84
N LYS A 125 0.08 18.16 14.70
CA LYS A 125 -0.32 19.51 14.36
C LYS A 125 -1.50 19.43 13.42
N VAL A 126 -2.51 20.21 13.68
CA VAL A 126 -3.70 20.34 12.84
C VAL A 126 -3.59 21.64 12.04
N TRP A 127 -3.81 21.54 10.75
CA TRP A 127 -3.81 22.69 9.85
C TRP A 127 -5.15 22.77 9.14
N LYS A 128 -5.85 23.86 9.34
CA LYS A 128 -7.03 24.18 8.56
C LYS A 128 -6.61 24.81 7.24
N VAL A 129 -7.19 24.34 6.14
CA VAL A 129 -6.91 24.86 4.80
C VAL A 129 -8.18 25.48 4.23
N GLU A 130 -8.19 26.80 4.06
CA GLU A 130 -9.29 27.54 3.43
C GLU A 130 -8.74 28.46 2.35
N ASN A 131 -9.28 28.39 1.13
CA ASN A 131 -8.87 29.21 -0.01
C ASN A 131 -7.34 29.20 -0.27
N GLY A 132 -6.67 28.07 -0.03
CA GLY A 132 -5.24 27.92 -0.21
C GLY A 132 -4.38 28.49 0.94
N ILE A 133 -5.00 28.95 2.01
CA ILE A 133 -4.33 29.47 3.22
C ILE A 133 -4.34 28.40 4.30
N PHE A 134 -3.17 28.16 4.89
CA PHE A 134 -2.97 27.23 5.99
C PHE A 134 -2.96 27.99 7.32
N THR A 135 -3.78 27.55 8.24
CA THR A 135 -3.85 28.08 9.62
C THR A 135 -3.67 26.95 10.60
N GLU A 136 -2.70 27.06 11.52
CA GLU A 136 -2.49 26.07 12.59
C GLU A 136 -3.60 26.25 13.66
N GLU A 137 -4.27 25.17 14.04
CA GLU A 137 -5.30 25.14 15.09
C GLU A 137 -4.74 24.65 16.44
#